data_2463d50be33c4195b916cb994571f018
#
_entry.id   2463d50be33c4195b916cb994571f018
#
_cell.length_a   1.000
_cell.length_b   1.000
_cell.length_c   1.000
_cell.angle_alpha   90.00
_cell.angle_beta   90.00
_cell.angle_gamma   90.00
#
_symmetry.space_group_name_H-M   'P 1'
#
loop_
_entity.id
_entity.type
_entity.pdbx_description
1 polymer ?
#
loop_
_entity_poly.entity_id
_entity_poly.type
_entity_poly.pdbx_seq_one_letter_code
_entity_poly.pdbx_strand_id
1 'polypeptide(L)'
;YLVEFAQRMAGIGSQAGLTIPQILAFGAVLDANGQKVEMSATAIQKVIMNLANKNHEFAATLGMDAEKLNETLKHSAKDGLLMFLEALQNMGKDVGFENATMMLAPAFKEMGLDAARVSQVLSTLAMHLDEVKWQMGEADKAFREATSATKEYEIFNNTAQAAIDKAKKRVSELAIELGEKLYPIMKHIYTSSGIFLRVL
;
A
#
# COMPACT_ATOMS: atom_id res chain seq x y z
N TYR A 1 5.92 2.82 -8.50
CA TYR A 1 4.51 2.97 -8.84
C TYR A 1 3.62 2.80 -7.61
N LEU A 2 3.56 1.60 -6.98
CA LEU A 2 2.60 1.28 -5.92
C LEU A 2 2.68 2.22 -4.69
N VAL A 3 3.88 2.56 -4.24
CA VAL A 3 4.07 3.49 -3.12
C VAL A 3 3.51 4.88 -3.45
N GLU A 4 3.85 5.40 -4.63
CA GLU A 4 3.36 6.70 -5.08
C GLU A 4 1.85 6.69 -5.30
N PHE A 5 1.31 5.61 -5.89
CA PHE A 5 -0.13 5.42 -6.04
C PHE A 5 -0.85 5.45 -4.68
N ALA A 6 -0.36 4.68 -3.70
CA ALA A 6 -0.91 4.66 -2.36
C ALA A 6 -0.84 6.03 -1.67
N GLN A 7 0.28 6.74 -1.79
CA GLN A 7 0.43 8.10 -1.25
C GLN A 7 -0.59 9.08 -1.85
N ARG A 8 -0.77 9.03 -3.17
CA ARG A 8 -1.76 9.88 -3.87
C ARG A 8 -3.19 9.53 -3.47
N MET A 9 -3.48 8.25 -3.26
CA MET A 9 -4.82 7.74 -2.90
C MET A 9 -5.17 7.87 -1.43
N ALA A 10 -4.17 8.07 -0.54
CA ALA A 10 -4.35 7.96 0.91
C ALA A 10 -5.47 8.84 1.48
N GLY A 11 -5.57 10.09 1.03
CA GLY A 11 -6.59 11.03 1.52
C GLY A 11 -8.00 10.61 1.13
N ILE A 12 -8.25 10.43 -0.16
CA ILE A 12 -9.57 10.06 -0.69
C ILE A 12 -9.93 8.63 -0.32
N GLY A 13 -8.96 7.70 -0.38
CA GLY A 13 -9.18 6.31 0.01
C GLY A 13 -9.63 6.20 1.46
N SER A 14 -8.96 6.90 2.39
CA SER A 14 -9.35 6.93 3.79
C SER A 14 -10.75 7.52 4.00
N GLN A 15 -11.07 8.64 3.34
CA GLN A 15 -12.41 9.25 3.41
C GLN A 15 -13.50 8.32 2.87
N ALA A 16 -13.20 7.55 1.82
CA ALA A 16 -14.10 6.55 1.25
C ALA A 16 -14.14 5.24 2.03
N GLY A 17 -13.33 5.07 3.07
CA GLY A 17 -13.24 3.83 3.84
C GLY A 17 -12.51 2.69 3.13
N LEU A 18 -11.68 3.00 2.12
CA LEU A 18 -10.82 2.02 1.47
C LEU A 18 -9.58 1.76 2.33
N THR A 19 -9.25 0.50 2.50
CA THR A 19 -7.99 0.11 3.17
C THR A 19 -6.79 0.27 2.25
N ILE A 20 -5.59 0.43 2.82
CA ILE A 20 -4.35 0.51 2.02
C ILE A 20 -4.17 -0.72 1.11
N PRO A 21 -4.39 -1.97 1.58
CA PRO A 21 -4.35 -3.14 0.71
C PRO A 21 -5.30 -3.07 -0.48
N GLN A 22 -6.53 -2.58 -0.29
CA GLN A 22 -7.51 -2.41 -1.36
C GLN A 22 -7.05 -1.35 -2.39
N ILE A 23 -6.47 -0.25 -1.91
CA ILE A 23 -5.87 0.78 -2.77
C ILE A 23 -4.72 0.18 -3.59
N LEU A 24 -3.83 -0.57 -2.95
CA LEU A 24 -2.69 -1.22 -3.62
C LEU A 24 -3.13 -2.23 -4.66
N ALA A 25 -4.24 -2.94 -4.44
CA ALA A 25 -4.79 -3.89 -5.41
C ALA A 25 -5.18 -3.21 -6.73
N PHE A 26 -5.85 -2.05 -6.69
CA PHE A 26 -6.11 -1.24 -7.88
C PHE A 26 -4.81 -0.79 -8.56
N GLY A 27 -3.85 -0.31 -7.76
CA GLY A 27 -2.56 0.14 -8.25
C GLY A 27 -1.78 -0.99 -8.95
N ALA A 28 -1.81 -2.21 -8.41
CA ALA A 28 -1.12 -3.36 -8.97
C ALA A 28 -1.64 -3.73 -10.37
N VAL A 29 -2.96 -3.77 -10.53
CA VAL A 29 -3.57 -4.06 -11.84
C VAL A 29 -3.26 -2.97 -12.85
N LEU A 30 -3.30 -1.71 -12.46
CA LEU A 30 -3.01 -0.59 -13.35
C LEU A 30 -1.53 -0.54 -13.74
N ASP A 31 -0.62 -0.82 -12.82
CA ASP A 31 0.82 -0.90 -13.07
C ASP A 31 1.15 -2.04 -14.03
N ALA A 32 0.62 -3.23 -13.78
CA ALA A 32 0.79 -4.40 -14.64
C ALA A 32 0.31 -4.15 -16.09
N ASN A 33 -0.69 -3.28 -16.26
CA ASN A 33 -1.24 -2.89 -17.55
C ASN A 33 -0.66 -1.57 -18.10
N GLY A 34 0.49 -1.12 -17.58
CA GLY A 34 1.26 0.01 -18.12
C GLY A 34 0.61 1.38 -17.95
N GLN A 35 -0.35 1.53 -17.02
CA GLN A 35 -0.99 2.82 -16.76
C GLN A 35 -0.05 3.73 -15.97
N LYS A 36 -0.05 5.04 -16.27
CA LYS A 36 0.76 6.02 -15.54
C LYS A 36 0.17 6.28 -14.15
N VAL A 37 1.00 6.29 -13.11
CA VAL A 37 0.57 6.42 -11.71
C VAL A 37 -0.27 7.67 -11.44
N GLU A 38 0.14 8.81 -11.98
CA GLU A 38 -0.56 10.09 -11.80
C GLU A 38 -1.95 10.08 -12.41
N MET A 39 -2.06 9.55 -13.62
CA MET A 39 -3.32 9.43 -14.34
C MET A 39 -4.26 8.46 -13.63
N SER A 40 -3.73 7.32 -13.20
CA SER A 40 -4.47 6.28 -12.50
C SER A 40 -5.04 6.77 -11.17
N ALA A 41 -4.21 7.37 -10.32
CA ALA A 41 -4.62 7.88 -9.02
C ALA A 41 -5.66 8.99 -9.18
N THR A 42 -5.42 9.96 -10.08
CA THR A 42 -6.35 11.06 -10.32
C THR A 42 -7.71 10.57 -10.84
N ALA A 43 -7.71 9.61 -11.77
CA ALA A 43 -8.95 9.05 -12.32
C ALA A 43 -9.77 8.34 -11.23
N ILE A 44 -9.15 7.45 -10.46
CA ILE A 44 -9.84 6.70 -9.40
C ILE A 44 -10.34 7.63 -8.29
N GLN A 45 -9.52 8.59 -7.82
CA GLN A 45 -9.96 9.57 -6.83
C GLN A 45 -11.24 10.27 -7.25
N LYS A 46 -11.26 10.77 -8.48
CA LYS A 46 -12.41 11.51 -8.99
C LYS A 46 -13.62 10.62 -9.22
N VAL A 47 -13.41 9.38 -9.66
CA VAL A 47 -14.51 8.40 -9.79
C VAL A 47 -15.12 8.11 -8.43
N ILE A 48 -14.33 7.84 -7.40
CA ILE A 48 -14.83 7.60 -6.03
C ILE A 48 -15.66 8.80 -5.54
N MET A 49 -15.11 10.01 -5.67
CA MET A 49 -15.83 11.23 -5.26
C MET A 49 -17.15 11.42 -5.99
N ASN A 50 -17.17 11.12 -7.28
CA ASN A 50 -18.35 11.36 -8.11
C ASN A 50 -19.38 10.22 -8.02
N LEU A 51 -18.93 8.97 -7.78
CA LEU A 51 -19.86 7.88 -7.47
C LEU A 51 -20.69 8.18 -6.23
N ALA A 52 -20.10 8.83 -5.22
CA ALA A 52 -20.84 9.24 -4.03
C ALA A 52 -21.88 10.36 -4.31
N ASN A 53 -21.57 11.26 -5.23
CA ASN A 53 -22.38 12.47 -5.48
C ASN A 53 -23.34 12.35 -6.67
N LYS A 54 -23.00 11.51 -7.67
CA LYS A 54 -23.72 11.40 -8.96
C LYS A 54 -24.05 9.95 -9.33
N ASN A 55 -24.31 9.11 -8.32
CA ASN A 55 -24.63 7.69 -8.51
C ASN A 55 -25.80 7.45 -9.47
N HIS A 56 -26.82 8.30 -9.48
CA HIS A 56 -27.98 8.19 -10.36
C HIS A 56 -27.61 8.33 -11.84
N GLU A 57 -26.71 9.26 -12.19
CA GLU A 57 -26.27 9.48 -13.59
C GLU A 57 -25.47 8.28 -14.10
N PHE A 58 -24.54 7.75 -13.28
CA PHE A 58 -23.77 6.57 -13.62
C PHE A 58 -24.64 5.32 -13.72
N ALA A 59 -25.54 5.14 -12.77
CA ALA A 59 -26.44 4.00 -12.75
C ALA A 59 -27.35 4.00 -13.99
N ALA A 60 -27.94 5.15 -14.34
CA ALA A 60 -28.76 5.29 -15.53
C ALA A 60 -27.98 4.94 -16.81
N THR A 61 -26.74 5.44 -16.95
CA THR A 61 -25.92 5.18 -18.14
C THR A 61 -25.50 3.71 -18.25
N LEU A 62 -25.22 3.05 -17.12
CA LEU A 62 -24.76 1.66 -17.09
C LEU A 62 -25.90 0.64 -16.93
N GLY A 63 -27.15 1.08 -16.91
CA GLY A 63 -28.32 0.20 -16.71
C GLY A 63 -28.35 -0.44 -15.32
N MET A 64 -27.80 0.24 -14.30
CA MET A 64 -27.74 -0.22 -12.91
C MET A 64 -28.93 0.30 -12.11
N ASP A 65 -29.24 -0.40 -11.02
CA ASP A 65 -30.12 0.12 -9.98
C ASP A 65 -29.39 1.18 -9.15
N ALA A 66 -29.82 2.44 -9.29
CA ALA A 66 -29.20 3.59 -8.63
C ALA A 66 -29.34 3.54 -7.10
N GLU A 67 -30.47 3.03 -6.60
CA GLU A 67 -30.72 2.94 -5.17
C GLU A 67 -29.83 1.87 -4.54
N LYS A 68 -29.72 0.72 -5.18
CA LYS A 68 -28.80 -0.35 -4.77
C LYS A 68 -27.34 0.10 -4.81
N LEU A 69 -26.91 0.83 -5.84
CA LEU A 69 -25.56 1.40 -5.90
C LEU A 69 -25.32 2.38 -4.74
N ASN A 70 -26.27 3.27 -4.47
CA ASN A 70 -26.18 4.24 -3.39
C ASN A 70 -26.09 3.56 -2.00
N GLU A 71 -26.93 2.57 -1.74
CA GLU A 71 -26.89 1.80 -0.49
C GLU A 71 -25.55 1.06 -0.35
N THR A 72 -25.09 0.41 -1.42
CA THR A 72 -23.80 -0.27 -1.41
C THR A 72 -22.65 0.70 -1.10
N LEU A 73 -22.63 1.87 -1.74
CA LEU A 73 -21.61 2.90 -1.50
C LEU A 73 -21.61 3.42 -0.06
N LYS A 74 -22.78 3.55 0.58
CA LYS A 74 -22.91 3.97 1.98
C LYS A 74 -22.31 2.97 2.95
N HIS A 75 -22.39 1.67 2.64
CA HIS A 75 -21.86 0.61 3.47
C HIS A 75 -20.41 0.25 3.15
N SER A 76 -20.04 0.28 1.88
CA SER A 76 -18.72 -0.12 1.40
C SER A 76 -18.39 0.56 0.08
N ALA A 77 -17.49 1.53 0.12
CA ALA A 77 -17.00 2.17 -1.12
C ALA A 77 -16.29 1.15 -2.04
N LYS A 78 -15.59 0.16 -1.48
CA LYS A 78 -14.99 -0.94 -2.24
C LYS A 78 -16.06 -1.68 -3.06
N ASP A 79 -17.12 -2.13 -2.40
CA ASP A 79 -18.16 -2.94 -3.07
C ASP A 79 -18.95 -2.10 -4.06
N GLY A 80 -19.22 -0.83 -3.77
CA GLY A 80 -19.82 0.09 -4.71
C GLY A 80 -18.96 0.34 -5.95
N LEU A 81 -17.64 0.50 -5.77
CA LEU A 81 -16.72 0.66 -6.90
C LEU A 81 -16.59 -0.62 -7.73
N LEU A 82 -16.54 -1.78 -7.09
CA LEU A 82 -16.56 -3.07 -7.80
C LEU A 82 -17.86 -3.29 -8.57
N MET A 83 -19.02 -2.94 -7.98
CA MET A 83 -20.31 -3.01 -8.63
C MET A 83 -20.38 -2.08 -9.87
N PHE A 84 -19.82 -0.88 -9.77
CA PHE A 84 -19.68 0.04 -10.90
C PHE A 84 -18.78 -0.55 -12.00
N LEU A 85 -17.62 -1.08 -11.66
CA LEU A 85 -16.70 -1.70 -12.62
C LEU A 85 -17.30 -2.95 -13.27
N GLU A 86 -18.11 -3.73 -12.55
CA GLU A 86 -18.82 -4.90 -13.09
C GLU A 86 -19.87 -4.50 -14.11
N ALA A 87 -20.66 -3.47 -13.84
CA ALA A 87 -21.60 -2.93 -14.80
C ALA A 87 -20.90 -2.38 -16.05
N LEU A 88 -19.77 -1.70 -15.87
CA LEU A 88 -18.94 -1.22 -16.98
C LEU A 88 -18.32 -2.40 -17.77
N GLN A 89 -17.90 -3.47 -17.11
CA GLN A 89 -17.42 -4.68 -17.76
C GLN A 89 -18.52 -5.33 -18.62
N ASN A 90 -19.73 -5.46 -18.08
CA ASN A 90 -20.84 -6.05 -18.81
C ASN A 90 -21.22 -5.21 -20.04
N MET A 91 -21.34 -3.89 -19.88
CA MET A 91 -21.54 -3.00 -21.00
C MET A 91 -20.39 -3.08 -22.02
N GLY A 92 -19.14 -3.15 -21.56
CA GLY A 92 -17.97 -3.29 -22.42
C GLY A 92 -17.94 -4.59 -23.23
N LYS A 93 -18.47 -5.67 -22.69
CA LYS A 93 -18.64 -6.94 -23.42
C LYS A 93 -19.69 -6.85 -24.53
N ASP A 94 -20.72 -6.03 -24.32
CA ASP A 94 -21.83 -5.88 -25.28
C ASP A 94 -21.49 -4.90 -26.41
N VAL A 95 -20.95 -3.74 -26.09
CA VAL A 95 -20.73 -2.64 -27.06
C VAL A 95 -19.25 -2.30 -27.31
N GLY A 96 -18.33 -3.00 -26.65
CA GLY A 96 -16.89 -2.69 -26.62
C GLY A 96 -16.52 -1.69 -25.52
N PHE A 97 -15.38 -1.91 -24.88
CA PHE A 97 -14.94 -1.12 -23.70
C PHE A 97 -14.73 0.36 -24.00
N GLU A 98 -14.23 0.69 -25.18
CA GLU A 98 -14.05 2.07 -25.62
C GLU A 98 -15.42 2.76 -25.73
N ASN A 99 -16.41 2.14 -26.38
CA ASN A 99 -17.75 2.67 -26.52
C ASN A 99 -18.46 2.79 -25.16
N ALA A 100 -18.36 1.77 -24.30
CA ALA A 100 -18.95 1.80 -22.96
C ALA A 100 -18.43 2.99 -22.13
N THR A 101 -17.11 3.24 -22.15
CA THR A 101 -16.53 4.37 -21.44
C THR A 101 -16.81 5.72 -22.12
N MET A 102 -16.93 5.75 -23.45
CA MET A 102 -17.36 6.97 -24.18
C MET A 102 -18.80 7.37 -23.85
N MET A 103 -19.68 6.43 -23.57
CA MET A 103 -21.06 6.73 -23.12
C MET A 103 -21.06 7.43 -21.75
N LEU A 104 -20.04 7.24 -20.94
CA LEU A 104 -19.86 7.96 -19.68
C LEU A 104 -19.15 9.33 -19.85
N ALA A 105 -18.64 9.63 -21.04
CA ALA A 105 -17.88 10.85 -21.29
C ALA A 105 -18.63 12.16 -20.94
N PRO A 106 -19.95 12.30 -21.18
CA PRO A 106 -20.70 13.48 -20.75
C PRO A 106 -20.66 13.68 -19.24
N ALA A 107 -20.89 12.60 -18.47
CA ALA A 107 -20.82 12.62 -17.01
C ALA A 107 -19.40 12.99 -16.53
N PHE A 108 -18.36 12.42 -17.13
CA PHE A 108 -16.97 12.77 -16.80
C PHE A 108 -16.64 14.23 -17.10
N LYS A 109 -17.13 14.77 -18.24
CA LYS A 109 -16.89 16.17 -18.62
C LYS A 109 -17.56 17.15 -17.65
N GLU A 110 -18.77 16.88 -17.21
CA GLU A 110 -19.46 17.69 -16.20
C GLU A 110 -18.72 17.71 -14.85
N MET A 111 -17.93 16.69 -14.58
CA MET A 111 -17.10 16.58 -13.38
C MET A 111 -15.71 17.25 -13.53
N GLY A 112 -15.45 17.94 -14.65
CA GLY A 112 -14.15 18.53 -14.94
C GLY A 112 -13.04 17.50 -15.14
N LEU A 113 -13.42 16.31 -15.66
CA LEU A 113 -12.49 15.22 -15.94
C LEU A 113 -12.05 15.25 -17.40
N ASP A 114 -10.77 14.91 -17.62
CA ASP A 114 -10.34 14.49 -18.96
C ASP A 114 -10.95 13.10 -19.23
N ALA A 115 -12.05 13.12 -19.99
CA ALA A 115 -12.84 11.92 -20.27
C ALA A 115 -11.98 10.81 -20.89
N ALA A 116 -11.02 11.14 -21.75
CA ALA A 116 -10.15 10.14 -22.38
C ALA A 116 -9.27 9.42 -21.36
N ARG A 117 -8.67 10.16 -20.43
CA ARG A 117 -7.80 9.59 -19.39
C ARG A 117 -8.57 8.74 -18.40
N VAL A 118 -9.73 9.20 -17.95
CA VAL A 118 -10.59 8.43 -17.04
C VAL A 118 -11.09 7.17 -17.73
N SER A 119 -11.55 7.30 -18.99
CA SER A 119 -12.00 6.17 -19.80
C SER A 119 -10.92 5.10 -19.92
N GLN A 120 -9.67 5.48 -20.20
CA GLN A 120 -8.57 4.55 -20.30
C GLN A 120 -8.32 3.77 -19.01
N VAL A 121 -8.31 4.46 -17.86
CA VAL A 121 -8.09 3.81 -16.55
C VAL A 121 -9.26 2.89 -16.21
N LEU A 122 -10.49 3.34 -16.38
CA LEU A 122 -11.69 2.56 -16.08
C LEU A 122 -11.85 1.36 -17.01
N SER A 123 -11.56 1.52 -18.31
CA SER A 123 -11.57 0.40 -19.26
C SER A 123 -10.55 -0.66 -18.82
N THR A 124 -9.33 -0.26 -18.45
CA THR A 124 -8.32 -1.19 -17.96
C THR A 124 -8.81 -1.95 -16.74
N LEU A 125 -9.37 -1.27 -15.73
CA LEU A 125 -9.90 -1.94 -14.54
C LEU A 125 -11.10 -2.85 -14.83
N ALA A 126 -11.99 -2.42 -15.71
CA ALA A 126 -13.16 -3.22 -16.10
C ALA A 126 -12.76 -4.46 -16.93
N MET A 127 -11.80 -4.32 -17.84
CA MET A 127 -11.27 -5.47 -18.60
C MET A 127 -10.58 -6.50 -17.70
N HIS A 128 -9.89 -6.05 -16.65
CA HIS A 128 -9.14 -6.88 -15.71
C HIS A 128 -9.85 -7.00 -14.35
N LEU A 129 -11.19 -6.93 -14.32
CA LEU A 129 -11.96 -6.91 -13.08
C LEU A 129 -11.75 -8.17 -12.22
N ASP A 130 -11.59 -9.33 -12.84
CA ASP A 130 -11.34 -10.58 -12.11
C ASP A 130 -9.98 -10.53 -11.40
N GLU A 131 -8.98 -9.94 -12.04
CA GLU A 131 -7.67 -9.69 -11.43
C GLU A 131 -7.77 -8.68 -10.28
N VAL A 132 -8.54 -7.59 -10.44
CA VAL A 132 -8.82 -6.64 -9.36
C VAL A 132 -9.45 -7.33 -8.16
N LYS A 133 -10.48 -8.16 -8.37
CA LYS A 133 -11.15 -8.91 -7.30
C LYS A 133 -10.20 -9.89 -6.61
N TRP A 134 -9.37 -10.58 -7.38
CA TRP A 134 -8.37 -11.49 -6.85
C TRP A 134 -7.31 -10.76 -6.02
N GLN A 135 -6.72 -9.69 -6.54
CA GLN A 135 -5.73 -8.87 -5.84
C GLN A 135 -6.30 -8.27 -4.54
N MET A 136 -7.56 -7.83 -4.55
CA MET A 136 -8.23 -7.35 -3.34
C MET A 136 -8.41 -8.46 -2.30
N GLY A 137 -8.79 -9.67 -2.73
CA GLY A 137 -8.95 -10.82 -1.86
C GLY A 137 -7.63 -11.22 -1.19
N GLU A 138 -6.54 -11.29 -1.96
CA GLU A 138 -5.21 -11.59 -1.44
C GLU A 138 -4.67 -10.48 -0.53
N ALA A 139 -4.89 -9.21 -0.89
CA ALA A 139 -4.50 -8.08 -0.08
C ALA A 139 -5.26 -8.04 1.27
N ASP A 140 -6.57 -8.26 1.26
CA ASP A 140 -7.39 -8.34 2.46
C ASP A 140 -7.00 -9.54 3.35
N LYS A 141 -6.62 -10.68 2.74
CA LYS A 141 -6.12 -11.85 3.44
C LYS A 141 -4.75 -11.58 4.08
N ALA A 142 -3.80 -11.07 3.30
CA ALA A 142 -2.46 -10.73 3.78
C ALA A 142 -2.50 -9.71 4.92
N PHE A 143 -3.43 -8.74 4.86
CA PHE A 143 -3.62 -7.74 5.91
C PHE A 143 -4.20 -8.35 7.18
N ARG A 144 -5.20 -9.25 7.07
CA ARG A 144 -5.80 -9.94 8.23
C ARG A 144 -4.84 -10.91 8.90
N GLU A 145 -4.06 -11.61 8.10
CA GLU A 145 -3.11 -12.62 8.60
C GLU A 145 -1.79 -11.99 9.06
N ALA A 146 -1.59 -10.69 8.83
CA ALA A 146 -0.33 -9.96 9.08
C ALA A 146 0.91 -10.67 8.52
N THR A 147 0.74 -11.42 7.41
CA THR A 147 1.65 -12.49 7.01
C THR A 147 2.83 -12.06 6.16
N SER A 148 2.81 -10.90 5.52
CA SER A 148 3.93 -10.56 4.64
C SER A 148 4.93 -9.58 5.24
N ALA A 149 4.52 -8.36 5.51
CA ALA A 149 5.45 -7.32 5.96
C ALA A 149 5.80 -7.43 7.45
N THR A 150 4.84 -7.82 8.31
CA THR A 150 5.08 -7.91 9.74
C THR A 150 5.98 -9.08 10.08
N LYS A 151 5.80 -10.25 9.45
CA LYS A 151 6.69 -11.41 9.64
C LYS A 151 8.10 -11.14 9.13
N GLU A 152 8.26 -10.55 7.95
CA GLU A 152 9.58 -10.19 7.44
C GLU A 152 10.25 -9.14 8.31
N TYR A 153 9.50 -8.16 8.81
CA TYR A 153 10.00 -7.15 9.73
C TYR A 153 10.37 -7.75 11.09
N GLU A 154 9.58 -8.68 11.63
CA GLU A 154 9.91 -9.41 12.86
C GLU A 154 11.15 -10.29 12.68
N ILE A 155 11.25 -11.02 11.56
CA ILE A 155 12.45 -11.83 11.24
C ILE A 155 13.67 -10.92 11.11
N PHE A 156 13.55 -9.81 10.40
CA PHE A 156 14.64 -8.84 10.25
C PHE A 156 15.05 -8.24 11.60
N ASN A 157 14.11 -7.79 12.41
CA ASN A 157 14.37 -7.24 13.74
C ASN A 157 15.00 -8.27 14.69
N ASN A 158 14.46 -9.48 14.71
CA ASN A 158 15.01 -10.57 15.52
C ASN A 158 16.44 -10.92 15.09
N THR A 159 16.72 -10.92 13.78
CA THR A 159 18.07 -11.19 13.25
C THR A 159 19.02 -10.04 13.54
N ALA A 160 18.60 -8.79 13.37
CA ALA A 160 19.39 -7.61 13.69
C ALA A 160 19.65 -7.51 15.20
N GLN A 161 18.65 -7.75 16.04
CA GLN A 161 18.78 -7.76 17.49
C GLN A 161 19.75 -8.87 17.95
N ALA A 162 19.62 -10.08 17.38
CA ALA A 162 20.53 -11.18 17.67
C ALA A 162 21.99 -10.87 17.27
N ALA A 163 22.20 -10.16 16.16
CA ALA A 163 23.52 -9.70 15.73
C ALA A 163 24.10 -8.65 16.69
N ILE A 164 23.27 -7.69 17.13
CA ILE A 164 23.66 -6.67 18.13
C ILE A 164 24.01 -7.33 19.46
N ASP A 165 23.21 -8.28 19.92
CA ASP A 165 23.44 -8.97 21.21
C ASP A 165 24.72 -9.83 21.17
N LYS A 166 24.98 -10.50 20.04
CA LYS A 166 26.28 -11.18 19.81
C LYS A 166 27.45 -10.21 19.81
N ALA A 167 27.30 -9.05 19.17
CA ALA A 167 28.35 -8.03 19.17
C ALA A 167 28.61 -7.48 20.58
N LYS A 168 27.57 -7.15 21.34
CA LYS A 168 27.67 -6.70 22.74
C LYS A 168 28.35 -7.73 23.60
N LYS A 169 28.01 -9.03 23.47
CA LYS A 169 28.62 -10.12 24.20
C LYS A 169 30.12 -10.22 23.90
N ARG A 170 30.51 -10.15 22.62
CA ARG A 170 31.94 -10.17 22.23
C ARG A 170 32.71 -8.97 22.78
N VAL A 171 32.14 -7.77 22.77
CA VAL A 171 32.76 -6.59 23.36
C VAL A 171 32.94 -6.75 24.85
N SER A 172 31.96 -7.31 25.56
CA SER A 172 32.07 -7.61 27.00
C SER A 172 33.17 -8.66 27.30
N GLU A 173 33.21 -9.74 26.50
CA GLU A 173 34.25 -10.78 26.65
C GLU A 173 35.66 -10.21 26.41
N LEU A 174 35.85 -9.37 25.38
CA LEU A 174 37.11 -8.68 25.12
C LEU A 174 37.50 -7.71 26.24
N ALA A 175 36.53 -7.00 26.82
CA ALA A 175 36.80 -6.11 27.94
C ALA A 175 37.25 -6.86 29.19
N ILE A 176 36.68 -8.03 29.49
CA ILE A 176 37.08 -8.90 30.57
C ILE A 176 38.50 -9.44 30.31
N GLU A 177 38.77 -9.97 29.11
CA GLU A 177 40.07 -10.51 28.72
C GLU A 177 41.18 -9.45 28.79
N LEU A 178 40.89 -8.23 28.31
CA LEU A 178 41.82 -7.12 28.44
C LEU A 178 42.04 -6.73 29.90
N GLY A 179 40.97 -6.71 30.71
CA GLY A 179 41.07 -6.46 32.14
C GLY A 179 41.95 -7.48 32.87
N GLU A 180 41.77 -8.77 32.59
CA GLU A 180 42.58 -9.84 33.16
C GLU A 180 44.05 -9.76 32.73
N LYS A 181 44.34 -9.40 31.49
CA LYS A 181 45.69 -9.24 30.98
C LYS A 181 46.38 -7.96 31.47
N LEU A 182 45.66 -6.87 31.61
CA LEU A 182 46.20 -5.60 32.08
C LEU A 182 46.36 -5.54 33.61
N TYR A 183 45.50 -6.21 34.36
CA TYR A 183 45.55 -6.22 35.82
C TYR A 183 46.92 -6.62 36.40
N PRO A 184 47.57 -7.73 35.98
CA PRO A 184 48.87 -8.10 36.49
C PRO A 184 49.97 -7.10 36.11
N ILE A 185 49.88 -6.49 34.92
CA ILE A 185 50.81 -5.46 34.44
C ILE A 185 50.68 -4.19 35.29
N MET A 186 49.47 -3.74 35.52
CA MET A 186 49.21 -2.60 36.39
C MET A 186 49.62 -2.85 37.83
N LYS A 187 49.33 -4.05 38.36
CA LYS A 187 49.77 -4.45 39.69
C LYS A 187 51.29 -4.43 39.79
N HIS A 188 52.00 -4.90 38.77
CA HIS A 188 53.47 -4.88 38.75
C HIS A 188 54.01 -3.45 38.69
N ILE A 189 53.43 -2.57 37.91
CA ILE A 189 53.80 -1.16 37.84
C ILE A 189 53.59 -0.49 39.21
N TYR A 190 52.41 -0.70 39.84
CA TYR A 190 52.11 -0.13 41.15
C TYR A 190 53.06 -0.64 42.26
N THR A 191 53.38 -1.92 42.24
CA THR A 191 54.31 -2.48 43.24
C THR A 191 55.75 -2.05 43.00
N SER A 192 56.16 -1.89 41.76
CA SER A 192 57.52 -1.44 41.40
C SER A 192 57.69 0.08 41.64
N SER A 193 56.69 0.91 41.38
CA SER A 193 56.73 2.36 41.70
C SER A 193 56.70 2.63 43.20
N GLY A 194 56.04 1.77 43.99
CA GLY A 194 56.06 1.84 45.45
C GLY A 194 57.41 1.56 46.07
N ILE A 195 58.28 0.79 45.41
CA ILE A 195 59.66 0.53 45.82
C ILE A 195 60.52 1.77 45.53
N PHE A 196 60.28 2.51 44.45
CA PHE A 196 61.00 3.75 44.10
C PHE A 196 60.78 4.89 45.13
N LEU A 197 59.59 4.96 45.71
CA LEU A 197 59.22 5.99 46.72
C LEU A 197 59.74 5.68 48.11
N ARG A 198 60.31 4.45 48.35
CA ARG A 198 60.94 4.08 49.64
C ARG A 198 62.45 4.23 49.66
N VAL A 199 63.04 4.62 48.50
CA VAL A 199 64.50 4.80 48.37
C VAL A 199 64.92 6.26 48.22
N LEU A 200 63.96 7.18 48.22
CA LEU A 200 64.15 8.64 48.34
C LEU A 200 63.66 9.11 49.71
#